data_f05c12386f549a4bcd9129fad15e8fd8
#
_entry.id   f05c12386f549a4bcd9129fad15e8fd8
#
_cell.length_a   1.000
_cell.length_b   1.000
_cell.length_c   1.000
_cell.angle_alpha   90.00
_cell.angle_beta   90.00
_cell.angle_gamma   90.00
#
_symmetry.space_group_name_H-M   'P 1'
#
loop_
_entity.id
_entity.type
_entity.pdbx_description
1 polymer ?
#
loop_
_entity_poly.entity_id
_entity_poly.type
_entity_poly.pdbx_seq_one_letter_code
_entity_poly.pdbx_strand_id
1 'polypeptide(L)'
;RGLEKIETDSVYAGDIVLIAGLNDIDIGETVATDAEALPLPAIAVDEPTIALMFLVNNSPFGGREGSYVTSRQIREYLERELEVNGGLKIDFSSSEYFRVFGRGELHIAILLENMRRAGYEGQVSQPHVIIREEDGIQKEPFEEVIVDVPGTYQGLVIERLGTRGFTLKDLASAEKTVRLTFEGPTRGLLGYRNQFVIDTRGEGILSSRVI
;
A
#
# COMPACT_ATOMS: atom_id res chain seq x y z
N ARG A 1 11.37 0.82 -27.97
CA ARG A 1 12.41 1.81 -27.64
C ARG A 1 11.74 3.10 -27.17
N GLY A 2 12.20 3.67 -26.09
CA GLY A 2 11.49 4.77 -25.43
C GLY A 2 10.18 4.25 -24.79
N LEU A 3 9.03 4.84 -25.14
CA LEU A 3 7.70 4.43 -24.65
C LEU A 3 6.98 3.44 -25.57
N GLU A 4 7.56 3.13 -26.73
CA GLU A 4 6.96 2.19 -27.68
C GLU A 4 7.32 0.75 -27.35
N LYS A 5 6.31 -0.12 -27.38
CA LYS A 5 6.48 -1.58 -27.31
C LYS A 5 6.83 -2.09 -28.71
N ILE A 6 7.98 -2.74 -28.82
CA ILE A 6 8.48 -3.32 -30.06
C ILE A 6 8.61 -4.82 -29.85
N GLU A 7 8.02 -5.62 -30.72
CA GLU A 7 8.22 -7.07 -30.71
C GLU A 7 9.65 -7.40 -31.14
N THR A 8 10.28 -8.33 -30.45
CA THR A 8 11.64 -8.78 -30.74
C THR A 8 11.79 -10.27 -30.43
N ASP A 9 12.59 -10.94 -31.25
CA ASP A 9 12.90 -12.37 -31.08
C ASP A 9 14.12 -12.61 -30.21
N SER A 10 14.85 -11.56 -29.83
CA SER A 10 16.05 -11.69 -29.00
C SER A 10 16.26 -10.48 -28.10
N VAL A 11 16.79 -10.75 -26.91
CA VAL A 11 17.12 -9.72 -25.91
C VAL A 11 18.51 -10.00 -25.35
N TYR A 12 19.14 -8.96 -24.82
CA TYR A 12 20.49 -9.03 -24.25
C TYR A 12 20.49 -8.69 -22.77
N ALA A 13 21.55 -9.06 -22.08
CA ALA A 13 21.76 -8.73 -20.68
C ALA A 13 21.67 -7.20 -20.47
N GLY A 14 20.80 -6.80 -19.54
CA GLY A 14 20.51 -5.40 -19.24
C GLY A 14 19.25 -4.85 -19.91
N ASP A 15 18.65 -5.58 -20.86
CA ASP A 15 17.37 -5.18 -21.46
C ASP A 15 16.19 -5.44 -20.50
N ILE A 16 15.23 -4.53 -20.53
CA ILE A 16 13.93 -4.69 -19.85
C ILE A 16 12.90 -5.09 -20.90
N VAL A 17 12.29 -6.24 -20.69
CA VAL A 17 11.36 -6.83 -21.66
C VAL A 17 10.03 -7.21 -21.02
N LEU A 18 8.99 -7.26 -21.85
CA LEU A 18 7.70 -7.82 -21.49
C LEU A 18 7.60 -9.22 -22.12
N ILE A 19 7.38 -10.23 -21.28
CA ILE A 19 7.18 -11.61 -21.73
C ILE A 19 5.72 -11.97 -21.48
N ALA A 20 5.07 -12.59 -22.45
CA ALA A 20 3.70 -13.08 -22.32
C ALA A 20 3.66 -14.60 -22.50
N GLY A 21 2.64 -15.25 -21.94
CA GLY A 21 2.43 -16.70 -22.09
C GLY A 21 3.15 -17.57 -21.07
N LEU A 22 3.69 -16.97 -20.00
CA LEU A 22 4.15 -17.71 -18.83
C LEU A 22 2.96 -17.88 -17.86
N ASN A 23 2.73 -19.11 -17.44
CA ASN A 23 1.75 -19.45 -16.41
C ASN A 23 2.46 -19.59 -15.07
N ASP A 24 1.74 -19.33 -13.99
CA ASP A 24 2.17 -19.59 -12.61
C ASP A 24 3.53 -18.92 -12.26
N ILE A 25 3.70 -17.64 -12.64
CA ILE A 25 4.88 -16.85 -12.29
C ILE A 25 4.49 -15.67 -11.39
N ASP A 26 5.20 -15.52 -10.28
CA ASP A 26 5.02 -14.44 -9.33
C ASP A 26 6.11 -13.36 -9.46
N ILE A 27 5.81 -12.16 -8.91
CA ILE A 27 6.75 -11.04 -8.88
C ILE A 27 7.98 -11.41 -8.03
N GLY A 28 9.16 -11.25 -8.60
CA GLY A 28 10.45 -11.56 -7.93
C GLY A 28 10.98 -12.95 -8.26
N GLU A 29 10.24 -13.75 -9.03
CA GLU A 29 10.74 -15.03 -9.53
C GLU A 29 11.70 -14.87 -10.70
N THR A 30 12.59 -15.83 -10.85
CA THR A 30 13.59 -15.84 -11.93
C THR A 30 13.10 -16.71 -13.08
N VAL A 31 13.08 -16.15 -14.28
CA VAL A 31 12.86 -16.91 -15.52
C VAL A 31 14.20 -17.20 -16.16
N ALA A 32 14.50 -18.45 -16.41
CA ALA A 32 15.73 -18.89 -17.04
C ALA A 32 15.45 -19.84 -18.22
N THR A 33 16.37 -19.89 -19.16
CA THR A 33 16.31 -20.83 -20.31
C THR A 33 16.78 -22.23 -19.93
N ASP A 34 17.49 -22.36 -18.79
CA ASP A 34 18.02 -23.60 -18.27
C ASP A 34 17.38 -23.91 -16.90
N ALA A 35 16.83 -25.11 -16.77
CA ALA A 35 16.22 -25.58 -15.52
C ALA A 35 17.22 -25.76 -14.37
N GLU A 36 18.52 -25.94 -14.68
CA GLU A 36 19.60 -26.05 -13.70
C GLU A 36 20.17 -24.68 -13.28
N ALA A 37 19.70 -23.57 -13.89
CA ALA A 37 20.17 -22.23 -13.56
C ALA A 37 19.79 -21.86 -12.12
N LEU A 38 20.79 -21.33 -11.38
CA LEU A 38 20.53 -20.84 -10.03
C LEU A 38 19.65 -19.58 -10.09
N PRO A 39 18.52 -19.57 -9.36
CA PRO A 39 17.66 -18.38 -9.32
C PRO A 39 18.37 -17.20 -8.66
N LEU A 40 18.04 -15.98 -9.09
CA LEU A 40 18.45 -14.78 -8.39
C LEU A 40 17.78 -14.71 -7.01
N PRO A 41 18.41 -14.05 -6.01
CA PRO A 41 17.76 -13.84 -4.72
C PRO A 41 16.41 -13.13 -4.89
N ALA A 42 15.37 -13.68 -4.29
CA ALA A 42 14.05 -13.07 -4.32
C ALA A 42 14.08 -11.69 -3.64
N ILE A 43 13.35 -10.73 -4.20
CA ILE A 43 13.17 -9.41 -3.59
C ILE A 43 12.15 -9.57 -2.46
N ALA A 44 12.59 -9.29 -1.22
CA ALA A 44 11.68 -9.26 -0.09
C ALA A 44 10.68 -8.11 -0.25
N VAL A 45 9.41 -8.43 -0.27
CA VAL A 45 8.31 -7.46 -0.28
C VAL A 45 7.78 -7.32 1.14
N ASP A 46 7.66 -6.08 1.62
CA ASP A 46 7.10 -5.82 2.94
C ASP A 46 5.70 -6.43 3.08
N GLU A 47 5.45 -7.04 4.21
CA GLU A 47 4.15 -7.64 4.49
C GLU A 47 3.07 -6.56 4.69
N PRO A 48 1.80 -6.89 4.36
CA PRO A 48 0.70 -5.96 4.56
C PRO A 48 0.51 -5.64 6.05
N THR A 49 0.20 -4.38 6.33
CA THR A 49 -0.04 -3.86 7.70
C THR A 49 -1.49 -3.50 7.96
N ILE A 50 -2.27 -3.28 6.91
CA ILE A 50 -3.70 -2.95 7.02
C ILE A 50 -4.56 -3.88 6.18
N ALA A 51 -5.78 -4.08 6.63
CA ALA A 51 -6.82 -4.84 5.93
C ALA A 51 -8.13 -4.05 5.89
N LEU A 52 -8.89 -4.23 4.82
CA LEU A 52 -10.23 -3.70 4.68
C LEU A 52 -11.09 -4.63 3.82
N MET A 53 -12.40 -4.47 3.91
CA MET A 53 -13.35 -5.25 3.13
C MET A 53 -13.82 -4.45 1.92
N PHE A 54 -13.80 -5.09 0.76
CA PHE A 54 -14.43 -4.62 -0.48
C PHE A 54 -15.77 -5.32 -0.65
N LEU A 55 -16.83 -4.54 -0.87
CA LEU A 55 -18.20 -5.01 -1.00
C LEU A 55 -18.85 -4.40 -2.24
N VAL A 56 -19.90 -5.03 -2.69
CA VAL A 56 -20.80 -4.42 -3.68
C VAL A 56 -21.50 -3.22 -3.04
N ASN A 57 -21.65 -2.14 -3.80
CA ASN A 57 -22.40 -0.99 -3.34
C ASN A 57 -23.90 -1.32 -3.33
N ASN A 58 -24.43 -1.64 -2.16
CA ASN A 58 -25.84 -1.94 -1.92
C ASN A 58 -26.64 -0.71 -1.42
N SER A 59 -26.05 0.49 -1.48
CA SER A 59 -26.75 1.73 -1.12
C SER A 59 -27.79 2.10 -2.17
N PRO A 60 -28.75 2.99 -1.84
CA PRO A 60 -29.74 3.53 -2.81
C PRO A 60 -29.11 4.25 -4.01
N PHE A 61 -27.81 4.55 -3.96
CA PHE A 61 -27.04 5.23 -5.00
C PHE A 61 -26.19 4.24 -5.84
N GLY A 62 -26.23 2.94 -5.54
CA GLY A 62 -25.49 1.93 -6.27
C GLY A 62 -25.79 1.94 -7.76
N GLY A 63 -24.76 1.83 -8.59
CA GLY A 63 -24.85 1.81 -10.05
C GLY A 63 -25.00 3.18 -10.73
N ARG A 64 -24.74 4.27 -10.02
CA ARG A 64 -24.86 5.63 -10.61
C ARG A 64 -23.53 6.14 -11.18
N GLU A 65 -22.41 5.72 -10.62
CA GLU A 65 -21.10 6.26 -10.97
C GLU A 65 -20.22 5.27 -11.72
N GLY A 66 -20.47 3.96 -11.56
CA GLY A 66 -19.72 2.90 -12.20
C GLY A 66 -20.57 2.01 -13.12
N SER A 67 -19.94 1.46 -14.14
CA SER A 67 -20.54 0.46 -15.04
C SER A 67 -20.38 -0.96 -14.54
N TYR A 68 -19.36 -1.22 -13.70
CA TYR A 68 -19.03 -2.52 -13.16
C TYR A 68 -19.33 -2.55 -11.67
N VAL A 69 -20.50 -3.11 -11.32
CA VAL A 69 -21.09 -3.00 -9.98
C VAL A 69 -21.30 -4.36 -9.29
N THR A 70 -21.04 -5.46 -9.98
CA THR A 70 -21.29 -6.80 -9.44
C THR A 70 -20.07 -7.36 -8.71
N SER A 71 -20.33 -8.25 -7.72
CA SER A 71 -19.28 -8.95 -6.99
C SER A 71 -18.32 -9.71 -7.91
N ARG A 72 -18.85 -10.34 -8.96
CA ARG A 72 -18.04 -11.06 -9.97
C ARG A 72 -17.08 -10.12 -10.69
N GLN A 73 -17.55 -8.95 -11.13
CA GLN A 73 -16.71 -7.98 -11.83
C GLN A 73 -15.62 -7.41 -10.92
N ILE A 74 -15.97 -7.09 -9.66
CA ILE A 74 -15.00 -6.62 -8.66
C ILE A 74 -13.94 -7.71 -8.42
N ARG A 75 -14.36 -8.97 -8.29
CA ARG A 75 -13.46 -10.11 -8.13
C ARG A 75 -12.49 -10.24 -9.30
N GLU A 76 -12.97 -10.25 -10.54
CA GLU A 76 -12.17 -10.35 -11.75
C GLU A 76 -11.15 -9.19 -11.87
N TYR A 77 -11.49 -8.00 -11.40
CA TYR A 77 -10.55 -6.88 -11.32
C TYR A 77 -9.45 -7.14 -10.28
N LEU A 78 -9.85 -7.54 -9.09
CA LEU A 78 -8.93 -7.80 -7.98
C LEU A 78 -7.97 -8.97 -8.28
N GLU A 79 -8.44 -10.02 -8.95
CA GLU A 79 -7.61 -11.15 -9.40
C GLU A 79 -6.53 -10.68 -10.39
N ARG A 80 -6.88 -9.84 -11.37
CA ARG A 80 -5.89 -9.23 -12.29
C ARG A 80 -4.91 -8.30 -11.60
N GLU A 81 -5.37 -7.58 -10.58
CA GLU A 81 -4.49 -6.69 -9.82
C GLU A 81 -3.42 -7.46 -9.03
N LEU A 82 -3.74 -8.67 -8.54
CA LEU A 82 -2.76 -9.55 -7.88
C LEU A 82 -1.59 -9.93 -8.78
N GLU A 83 -1.82 -10.09 -10.10
CA GLU A 83 -0.77 -10.46 -11.06
C GLU A 83 0.31 -9.37 -11.21
N VAL A 84 -0.03 -8.11 -10.95
CA VAL A 84 0.86 -6.96 -11.17
C VAL A 84 1.26 -6.23 -9.89
N ASN A 85 0.65 -6.56 -8.76
CA ASN A 85 0.82 -5.86 -7.50
C ASN A 85 1.24 -6.81 -6.37
N GLY A 86 2.53 -7.13 -6.31
CA GLY A 86 3.09 -8.07 -5.33
C GLY A 86 2.99 -7.65 -3.85
N GLY A 87 2.59 -6.39 -3.58
CA GLY A 87 2.32 -5.92 -2.21
C GLY A 87 0.86 -6.09 -1.77
N LEU A 88 0.01 -6.62 -2.65
CA LEU A 88 -1.41 -6.86 -2.39
C LEU A 88 -1.64 -8.32 -2.04
N LYS A 89 -2.46 -8.58 -1.03
CA LYS A 89 -3.00 -9.92 -0.75
C LYS A 89 -4.52 -9.82 -0.66
N ILE A 90 -5.23 -10.80 -1.16
CA ILE A 90 -6.69 -10.80 -1.15
C ILE A 90 -7.21 -12.17 -0.72
N ASP A 91 -8.15 -12.16 0.20
CA ASP A 91 -8.89 -13.35 0.62
C ASP A 91 -10.27 -13.33 -0.05
N PHE A 92 -10.52 -14.31 -0.91
CA PHE A 92 -11.75 -14.51 -1.66
C PHE A 92 -12.67 -15.61 -1.04
N SER A 93 -12.41 -16.01 0.18
CA SER A 93 -13.15 -17.09 0.84
C SER A 93 -14.62 -16.75 1.13
N SER A 94 -14.93 -15.46 1.32
CA SER A 94 -16.30 -14.99 1.52
C SER A 94 -17.03 -14.73 0.20
N SER A 95 -18.32 -15.02 0.15
CA SER A 95 -19.19 -14.65 -0.98
C SER A 95 -19.74 -13.23 -0.89
N GLU A 96 -19.69 -12.60 0.28
CA GLU A 96 -20.29 -11.29 0.56
C GLU A 96 -19.31 -10.13 0.42
N TYR A 97 -18.03 -10.38 0.69
CA TYR A 97 -16.97 -9.38 0.63
C TYR A 97 -15.62 -10.01 0.27
N PHE A 98 -14.71 -9.19 -0.22
CA PHE A 98 -13.31 -9.56 -0.40
C PHE A 98 -12.47 -8.84 0.65
N ARG A 99 -11.64 -9.58 1.39
CA ARG A 99 -10.73 -8.98 2.36
C ARG A 99 -9.43 -8.66 1.64
N VAL A 100 -9.14 -7.37 1.55
CA VAL A 100 -7.96 -6.83 0.85
C VAL A 100 -6.95 -6.38 1.88
N PHE A 101 -5.71 -6.86 1.74
CA PHE A 101 -4.59 -6.56 2.61
C PHE A 101 -3.57 -5.71 1.85
N GLY A 102 -3.19 -4.59 2.41
CA GLY A 102 -2.26 -3.64 1.80
C GLY A 102 -1.16 -3.19 2.76
N ARG A 103 -0.08 -2.66 2.19
CA ARG A 103 1.08 -2.15 2.95
C ARG A 103 0.81 -0.83 3.67
N GLY A 104 -0.24 -0.12 3.31
CA GLY A 104 -0.60 1.16 3.92
C GLY A 104 -1.74 1.87 3.21
N GLU A 105 -2.21 2.99 3.79
CA GLU A 105 -3.35 3.75 3.27
C GLU A 105 -3.18 4.19 1.82
N LEU A 106 -2.00 4.69 1.45
CA LEU A 106 -1.74 5.17 0.08
C LEU A 106 -1.83 4.03 -0.94
N HIS A 107 -1.32 2.85 -0.60
CA HIS A 107 -1.41 1.67 -1.46
C HIS A 107 -2.87 1.31 -1.78
N ILE A 108 -3.72 1.29 -0.77
CA ILE A 108 -5.15 1.04 -0.92
C ILE A 108 -5.87 2.19 -1.65
N ALA A 109 -5.51 3.43 -1.36
CA ALA A 109 -6.11 4.60 -2.03
C ALA A 109 -5.82 4.59 -3.54
N ILE A 110 -4.62 4.19 -3.96
CA ILE A 110 -4.26 4.03 -5.37
C ILE A 110 -5.07 2.90 -6.01
N LEU A 111 -5.20 1.76 -5.34
CA LEU A 111 -6.03 0.65 -5.82
C LEU A 111 -7.48 1.11 -6.06
N LEU A 112 -8.08 1.79 -5.08
CA LEU A 112 -9.45 2.33 -5.20
C LEU A 112 -9.60 3.33 -6.34
N GLU A 113 -8.64 4.23 -6.49
CA GLU A 113 -8.66 5.23 -7.55
C GLU A 113 -8.52 4.58 -8.94
N ASN A 114 -7.67 3.57 -9.08
CA ASN A 114 -7.53 2.81 -10.31
C ASN A 114 -8.83 2.06 -10.65
N MET A 115 -9.47 1.42 -9.67
CA MET A 115 -10.78 0.79 -9.84
C MET A 115 -11.84 1.79 -10.30
N ARG A 116 -11.90 2.96 -9.65
CA ARG A 116 -12.83 4.02 -10.00
C ARG A 116 -12.63 4.49 -11.44
N ARG A 117 -11.38 4.76 -11.85
CA ARG A 117 -11.02 5.16 -13.21
C ARG A 117 -11.34 4.10 -14.25
N ALA A 118 -11.23 2.83 -13.89
CA ALA A 118 -11.61 1.71 -14.75
C ALA A 118 -13.14 1.48 -14.82
N GLY A 119 -13.94 2.31 -14.13
CA GLY A 119 -15.41 2.27 -14.15
C GLY A 119 -16.03 1.28 -13.17
N TYR A 120 -15.27 0.83 -12.19
CA TYR A 120 -15.79 -0.02 -11.11
C TYR A 120 -16.39 0.82 -9.99
N GLU A 121 -17.50 0.38 -9.46
CA GLU A 121 -18.16 0.95 -8.30
C GLU A 121 -18.29 -0.12 -7.22
N GLY A 122 -17.90 0.23 -6.01
CA GLY A 122 -18.00 -0.64 -4.84
C GLY A 122 -18.01 0.22 -3.58
N GLN A 123 -18.18 -0.42 -2.44
CA GLN A 123 -17.97 0.21 -1.15
C GLN A 123 -16.87 -0.52 -0.40
N VAL A 124 -16.19 0.20 0.48
CA VAL A 124 -15.14 -0.34 1.32
C VAL A 124 -15.40 -0.05 2.79
N SER A 125 -14.94 -0.96 3.64
CA SER A 125 -14.97 -0.72 5.08
C SER A 125 -13.88 0.27 5.49
N GLN A 126 -13.91 0.70 6.74
CA GLN A 126 -12.75 1.35 7.35
C GLN A 126 -11.57 0.37 7.39
N PRO A 127 -10.32 0.86 7.17
CA PRO A 127 -9.14 0.05 7.30
C PRO A 127 -8.88 -0.31 8.76
N HIS A 128 -8.41 -1.52 8.97
CA HIS A 128 -7.97 -2.03 10.28
C HIS A 128 -6.52 -2.49 10.18
N VAL A 129 -5.73 -2.26 11.21
CA VAL A 129 -4.39 -2.84 11.29
C VAL A 129 -4.46 -4.35 11.47
N ILE A 130 -3.50 -5.05 10.89
CA ILE A 130 -3.40 -6.50 10.99
C ILE A 130 -2.69 -6.83 12.31
N ILE A 131 -3.40 -7.47 13.22
CA ILE A 131 -2.83 -7.99 14.46
C ILE A 131 -2.37 -9.42 14.18
N ARG A 132 -1.13 -9.74 14.53
CA ARG A 132 -0.56 -11.08 14.42
C ARG A 132 -0.44 -11.71 15.78
N GLU A 133 -0.56 -13.02 15.82
CA GLU A 133 -0.27 -13.80 17.01
C GLU A 133 1.04 -14.57 16.79
N GLU A 134 2.05 -14.25 17.60
CA GLU A 134 3.32 -14.96 17.63
C GLU A 134 3.60 -15.42 19.06
N ASP A 135 3.82 -16.70 19.22
CA ASP A 135 4.05 -17.34 20.53
C ASP A 135 2.94 -17.04 21.57
N GLY A 136 1.68 -16.95 21.13
CA GLY A 136 0.52 -16.65 21.99
C GLY A 136 0.42 -15.17 22.40
N ILE A 137 1.25 -14.29 21.82
CA ILE A 137 1.25 -12.84 22.07
C ILE A 137 0.71 -12.13 20.84
N GLN A 138 -0.28 -11.27 21.04
CA GLN A 138 -0.78 -10.40 19.98
C GLN A 138 0.18 -9.24 19.75
N LYS A 139 0.62 -9.09 18.49
CA LYS A 139 1.51 -8.01 18.03
C LYS A 139 0.81 -7.16 16.99
N GLU A 140 0.92 -5.85 17.12
CA GLU A 140 0.49 -4.90 16.10
C GLU A 140 1.71 -4.33 15.33
N PRO A 141 1.56 -3.93 14.07
CA PRO A 141 2.65 -3.33 13.30
C PRO A 141 3.02 -1.97 13.89
N PHE A 142 4.32 -1.72 13.97
CA PHE A 142 4.91 -0.45 14.39
C PHE A 142 5.63 0.21 13.23
N GLU A 143 5.65 1.54 13.25
CA GLU A 143 6.34 2.35 12.24
C GLU A 143 7.30 3.34 12.88
N GLU A 144 8.45 3.49 12.24
CA GLU A 144 9.29 4.67 12.38
C GLU A 144 8.74 5.76 11.46
N VAL A 145 8.49 6.93 12.02
CA VAL A 145 7.95 8.08 11.31
C VAL A 145 8.95 9.22 11.37
N ILE A 146 9.36 9.70 10.20
CA ILE A 146 10.25 10.85 10.06
C ILE A 146 9.44 12.03 9.54
N VAL A 147 9.49 13.13 10.27
CA VAL A 147 8.77 14.35 9.93
C VAL A 147 9.76 15.51 9.81
N ASP A 148 9.77 16.16 8.64
CA ASP A 148 10.49 17.41 8.42
C ASP A 148 9.48 18.56 8.36
N VAL A 149 9.58 19.51 9.28
CA VAL A 149 8.66 20.67 9.38
C VAL A 149 9.43 21.95 9.73
N PRO A 150 8.91 23.14 9.33
CA PRO A 150 9.32 24.39 9.95
C PRO A 150 9.19 24.36 11.47
N GLY A 151 10.11 24.97 12.18
CA GLY A 151 10.15 24.96 13.66
C GLY A 151 8.85 25.45 14.32
N THR A 152 8.07 26.26 13.63
CA THR A 152 6.77 26.77 14.09
C THR A 152 5.72 25.67 14.29
N TYR A 153 5.82 24.54 13.56
CA TYR A 153 4.90 23.42 13.64
C TYR A 153 5.38 22.27 14.54
N GLN A 154 6.62 22.36 15.05
CA GLN A 154 7.24 21.30 15.84
C GLN A 154 6.34 20.87 17.02
N GLY A 155 5.88 21.82 17.84
CA GLY A 155 5.07 21.54 19.02
C GLY A 155 3.73 20.86 18.67
N LEU A 156 3.07 21.35 17.61
CA LEU A 156 1.81 20.79 17.14
C LEU A 156 1.97 19.34 16.68
N VAL A 157 3.04 19.04 15.92
CA VAL A 157 3.31 17.68 15.41
C VAL A 157 3.61 16.73 16.58
N ILE A 158 4.41 17.16 17.55
CA ILE A 158 4.73 16.34 18.73
C ILE A 158 3.46 16.03 19.52
N GLU A 159 2.60 17.00 19.76
CA GLU A 159 1.32 16.81 20.43
C GLU A 159 0.42 15.82 19.67
N ARG A 160 0.24 16.05 18.37
CA ARG A 160 -0.63 15.22 17.52
C ARG A 160 -0.19 13.77 17.46
N LEU A 161 1.09 13.53 17.18
CA LEU A 161 1.62 12.16 17.15
C LEU A 161 1.66 11.53 18.55
N GLY A 162 1.98 12.29 19.59
CA GLY A 162 1.95 11.80 20.96
C GLY A 162 0.57 11.30 21.39
N THR A 163 -0.51 12.04 21.09
CA THR A 163 -1.89 11.62 21.38
C THR A 163 -2.33 10.38 20.58
N ARG A 164 -1.63 10.06 19.48
CA ARG A 164 -1.85 8.88 18.65
C ARG A 164 -0.99 7.67 19.02
N GLY A 165 -0.23 7.77 20.11
CA GLY A 165 0.59 6.70 20.65
C GLY A 165 2.01 6.64 20.11
N PHE A 166 2.49 7.72 19.45
CA PHE A 166 3.87 7.81 18.98
C PHE A 166 4.77 8.40 20.07
N THR A 167 5.97 7.85 20.17
CA THR A 167 7.03 8.34 21.04
C THR A 167 8.08 9.05 20.20
N LEU A 168 8.43 10.28 20.56
CA LEU A 168 9.56 11.01 19.97
C LEU A 168 10.87 10.33 20.39
N LYS A 169 11.67 9.92 19.41
CA LYS A 169 12.98 9.27 19.60
C LYS A 169 14.14 10.22 19.39
N ASP A 170 14.04 11.06 18.36
CA ASP A 170 15.11 11.99 18.00
C ASP A 170 14.55 13.32 17.47
N LEU A 171 15.33 14.38 17.67
CA LEU A 171 15.04 15.72 17.22
C LEU A 171 16.34 16.38 16.73
N ALA A 172 16.40 16.65 15.42
CA ALA A 172 17.50 17.36 14.80
C ALA A 172 17.02 18.68 14.22
N SER A 173 17.66 19.80 14.62
CA SER A 173 17.35 21.13 14.10
C SER A 173 18.31 21.51 12.99
N ALA A 174 17.79 21.98 11.88
CA ALA A 174 18.51 22.66 10.81
C ALA A 174 18.08 24.13 10.78
N GLU A 175 18.74 24.99 9.98
CA GLU A 175 18.51 26.43 9.99
C GLU A 175 17.05 26.88 9.88
N LYS A 176 16.22 26.18 9.10
CA LYS A 176 14.81 26.52 8.85
C LYS A 176 13.82 25.40 9.15
N THR A 177 14.29 24.18 9.30
CA THR A 177 13.46 23.00 9.48
C THR A 177 13.92 22.20 10.69
N VAL A 178 12.99 21.45 11.26
CA VAL A 178 13.25 20.49 12.33
C VAL A 178 12.87 19.11 11.82
N ARG A 179 13.79 18.17 11.96
CA ARG A 179 13.51 16.75 11.75
C ARG A 179 13.15 16.10 13.05
N LEU A 180 12.03 15.43 13.05
CA LEU A 180 11.50 14.69 14.20
C LEU A 180 11.41 13.21 13.80
N THR A 181 11.96 12.32 14.61
CA THR A 181 11.85 10.88 14.42
C THR A 181 10.99 10.29 15.53
N PHE A 182 9.94 9.59 15.17
CA PHE A 182 9.01 8.95 16.08
C PHE A 182 8.96 7.45 15.85
N GLU A 183 8.56 6.71 16.87
CA GLU A 183 8.13 5.32 16.75
C GLU A 183 6.75 5.17 17.38
N GLY A 184 5.89 4.40 16.72
CA GLY A 184 4.54 4.16 17.23
C GLY A 184 3.73 3.18 16.37
N PRO A 185 2.51 2.86 16.82
CA PRO A 185 1.67 1.88 16.17
C PRO A 185 1.13 2.40 14.82
N THR A 186 1.13 1.56 13.79
CA THR A 186 0.57 1.89 12.47
C THR A 186 -0.86 2.44 12.55
N ARG A 187 -1.69 1.94 13.48
CA ARG A 187 -3.05 2.45 13.70
C ARG A 187 -3.10 3.95 14.01
N GLY A 188 -2.06 4.49 14.61
CA GLY A 188 -1.95 5.92 14.94
C GLY A 188 -1.76 6.81 13.71
N LEU A 189 -1.25 6.27 12.58
CA LEU A 189 -1.12 7.01 11.33
C LEU A 189 -2.39 7.01 10.48
N LEU A 190 -3.32 6.07 10.72
CA LEU A 190 -4.56 6.00 9.95
C LEU A 190 -5.31 7.34 10.03
N GLY A 191 -5.54 7.93 8.86
CA GLY A 191 -6.18 9.24 8.70
C GLY A 191 -5.35 10.46 9.13
N TYR A 192 -4.12 10.28 9.64
CA TYR A 192 -3.29 11.40 10.10
C TYR A 192 -2.67 12.19 8.96
N ARG A 193 -2.32 11.54 7.85
CA ARG A 193 -1.62 12.22 6.73
C ARG A 193 -2.37 13.44 6.20
N ASN A 194 -3.68 13.35 6.06
CA ASN A 194 -4.50 14.49 5.64
C ASN A 194 -4.51 15.60 6.69
N GLN A 195 -4.65 15.24 7.96
CA GLN A 195 -4.60 16.21 9.07
C GLN A 195 -3.24 16.89 9.15
N PHE A 196 -2.15 16.14 8.94
CA PHE A 196 -0.78 16.66 8.93
C PHE A 196 -0.58 17.72 7.83
N VAL A 197 -1.09 17.49 6.63
CA VAL A 197 -1.04 18.49 5.54
C VAL A 197 -1.76 19.78 5.93
N ILE A 198 -2.92 19.66 6.57
CA ILE A 198 -3.70 20.81 7.06
C ILE A 198 -2.93 21.53 8.18
N ASP A 199 -2.48 20.80 9.19
CA ASP A 199 -1.80 21.32 10.38
C ASP A 199 -0.49 22.05 10.02
N THR A 200 0.22 21.57 8.99
CA THR A 200 1.48 22.15 8.50
C THR A 200 1.31 23.08 7.29
N ARG A 201 0.08 23.33 6.86
CA ARG A 201 -0.25 24.12 5.66
C ARG A 201 0.46 23.62 4.38
N GLY A 202 0.75 22.33 4.31
CA GLY A 202 1.47 21.73 3.21
C GLY A 202 2.99 21.91 3.24
N GLU A 203 3.55 22.57 4.25
CA GLU A 203 5.00 22.81 4.37
C GLU A 203 5.76 21.64 4.99
N GLY A 204 5.05 20.67 5.58
CA GLY A 204 5.65 19.50 6.21
C GLY A 204 5.81 18.32 5.26
N ILE A 205 6.84 17.50 5.49
CA ILE A 205 7.07 16.22 4.84
C ILE A 205 6.97 15.12 5.90
N LEU A 206 6.17 14.10 5.65
CA LEU A 206 6.00 12.95 6.51
C LEU A 206 6.29 11.68 5.72
N SER A 207 7.27 10.91 6.18
CA SER A 207 7.59 9.57 5.68
C SER A 207 7.49 8.55 6.80
N SER A 208 7.17 7.31 6.48
CA SER A 208 7.12 6.23 7.45
C SER A 208 7.60 4.92 6.86
N ARG A 209 8.13 4.05 7.72
CA ARG A 209 8.49 2.67 7.38
C ARG A 209 8.11 1.75 8.54
N VAL A 210 7.72 0.53 8.22
CA VAL A 210 7.46 -0.53 9.21
C VAL A 210 8.78 -1.00 9.81
N ILE A 211 8.80 -1.26 11.12
CA ILE A 211 9.97 -1.72 11.89
C ILE A 211 9.64 -2.99 12.67
#